data_89cffcffbeeffd0256d2b7009cda3e68
#
_entry.id   89cffcffbeeffd0256d2b7009cda3e68
#
_cell.length_a   1.000
_cell.length_b   1.000
_cell.length_c   1.000
_cell.angle_alpha   90.00
_cell.angle_beta   90.00
_cell.angle_gamma   90.00
#
_symmetry.space_group_name_H-M   'P 1'
#
loop_
_entity.id
_entity.type
_entity.pdbx_description
1 polymer ?
#
loop_
_entity_poly.entity_id
_entity_poly.type
_entity_poly.pdbx_seq_one_letter_code
_entity_poly.pdbx_strand_id
1 'polypeptide(L)'
;MTDDLTYIVTPDPVPTGPQLWEVTNTGTHHSHHVILNRIPDDVTAADIVADFGSLFSGTPPAGEPLVAQFTYVGYVALQSGGYTTWNAFNLAPGTYAVICFIIDPATGEPHVLNGMVTTFTVA
;
A
#
# COMPACT_ATOMS: atom_id res chain seq x y z
N MET A 1 -8.71 0.34 5.64
CA MET A 1 -7.59 -0.22 6.43
C MET A 1 -8.17 -0.92 7.64
N THR A 2 -7.76 -2.13 7.90
CA THR A 2 -8.38 -3.02 8.91
C THR A 2 -7.36 -3.59 9.90
N ASP A 3 -7.83 -4.16 11.00
CA ASP A 3 -6.98 -4.87 11.97
C ASP A 3 -6.41 -6.19 11.42
N ASP A 4 -7.01 -6.72 10.34
CA ASP A 4 -6.47 -7.88 9.61
C ASP A 4 -5.30 -7.51 8.69
N LEU A 5 -4.80 -6.27 8.76
CA LEU A 5 -3.72 -5.74 7.94
C LEU A 5 -4.06 -5.80 6.44
N THR A 6 -5.26 -5.39 6.11
CA THR A 6 -5.75 -5.36 4.71
C THR A 6 -6.22 -3.97 4.31
N TYR A 7 -6.13 -3.71 3.01
CA TYR A 7 -6.80 -2.59 2.37
C TYR A 7 -7.99 -3.09 1.57
N ILE A 8 -9.07 -2.33 1.60
CA ILE A 8 -10.20 -2.51 0.70
C ILE A 8 -10.29 -1.26 -0.15
N VAL A 9 -10.07 -1.41 -1.45
CA VAL A 9 -10.09 -0.30 -2.41
C VAL A 9 -11.34 -0.43 -3.28
N THR A 10 -12.17 0.59 -3.25
CA THR A 10 -13.42 0.63 -4.04
C THR A 10 -13.59 1.99 -4.70
N PRO A 11 -14.25 2.06 -5.87
CA PRO A 11 -14.70 0.95 -6.72
C PRO A 11 -13.53 0.22 -7.39
N ASP A 12 -13.81 -0.90 -8.02
CA ASP A 12 -12.84 -1.68 -8.80
C ASP A 12 -13.39 -1.93 -10.21
N PRO A 13 -12.76 -1.40 -11.28
CA PRO A 13 -11.56 -0.57 -11.25
C PRO A 13 -11.82 0.83 -10.70
N VAL A 14 -10.75 1.45 -10.21
CA VAL A 14 -10.79 2.85 -9.77
C VAL A 14 -10.84 3.76 -11.01
N PRO A 15 -11.69 4.79 -11.05
CA PRO A 15 -11.75 5.70 -12.19
C PRO A 15 -10.48 6.54 -12.35
N THR A 16 -10.18 6.94 -13.59
CA THR A 16 -9.07 7.84 -13.92
C THR A 16 -9.42 9.28 -13.59
N GLY A 17 -8.39 10.10 -13.44
CA GLY A 17 -8.51 11.55 -13.31
C GLY A 17 -8.51 12.05 -11.88
N PRO A 18 -8.86 13.35 -11.71
CA PRO A 18 -8.94 13.96 -10.39
C PRO A 18 -10.03 13.29 -9.55
N GLN A 19 -9.70 12.96 -8.32
CA GLN A 19 -10.61 12.25 -7.43
C GLN A 19 -10.28 12.51 -5.96
N LEU A 20 -11.27 12.29 -5.11
CA LEU A 20 -11.15 12.44 -3.69
C LEU A 20 -11.33 11.05 -3.04
N TRP A 21 -10.33 10.65 -2.27
CA TRP A 21 -10.37 9.39 -1.54
C TRP A 21 -10.81 9.61 -0.10
N GLU A 22 -11.85 8.92 0.28
CA GLU A 22 -12.20 8.74 1.68
C GLU A 22 -11.41 7.54 2.21
N VAL A 23 -10.52 7.78 3.17
CA VAL A 23 -9.68 6.74 3.74
C VAL A 23 -10.01 6.59 5.21
N THR A 24 -10.50 5.41 5.59
CA THR A 24 -10.90 5.09 6.96
C THR A 24 -10.07 3.93 7.48
N ASN A 25 -9.57 4.08 8.71
CA ASN A 25 -9.05 2.95 9.47
C ASN A 25 -10.19 2.39 10.33
N THR A 26 -10.77 1.26 9.91
CA THR A 26 -11.88 0.62 10.62
C THR A 26 -11.42 -0.27 11.76
N GLY A 27 -10.09 -0.45 11.91
CA GLY A 27 -9.51 -1.23 12.97
C GLY A 27 -9.57 -0.54 14.33
N THR A 28 -9.20 -1.26 15.37
CA THR A 28 -9.14 -0.75 16.74
C THR A 28 -7.77 -0.94 17.39
N HIS A 29 -6.90 -1.77 16.78
CA HIS A 29 -5.63 -2.20 17.38
C HIS A 29 -4.39 -1.64 16.68
N HIS A 30 -4.50 -1.30 15.40
CA HIS A 30 -3.36 -0.90 14.59
C HIS A 30 -3.56 0.48 13.98
N SER A 31 -2.47 1.24 13.96
CA SER A 31 -2.38 2.45 13.15
C SER A 31 -1.85 2.09 11.77
N HIS A 32 -2.37 2.74 10.75
CA HIS A 32 -2.00 2.49 9.36
C HIS A 32 -1.78 3.78 8.59
N HIS A 33 -0.97 3.69 7.54
CA HIS A 33 -0.88 4.73 6.52
C HIS A 33 -1.02 4.11 5.13
N VAL A 34 -1.02 4.94 4.11
CA VAL A 34 -1.03 4.50 2.71
C VAL A 34 0.15 5.15 2.00
N ILE A 35 1.02 4.34 1.45
CA ILE A 35 1.98 4.76 0.43
C ILE A 35 1.42 4.27 -0.91
N LEU A 36 1.07 5.21 -1.79
CA LEU A 36 0.48 4.91 -3.09
C LEU A 36 1.56 4.98 -4.16
N ASN A 37 1.75 3.87 -4.86
CA ASN A 37 2.70 3.75 -5.96
C ASN A 37 2.01 3.25 -7.23
N ARG A 38 2.48 3.74 -8.36
CA ARG A 38 2.24 3.09 -9.64
C ARG A 38 3.27 1.99 -9.82
N ILE A 39 2.84 0.82 -10.27
CA ILE A 39 3.67 -0.38 -10.39
C ILE A 39 3.55 -0.98 -11.80
N PRO A 40 4.50 -1.81 -12.25
CA PRO A 40 4.34 -2.58 -13.48
C PRO A 40 3.09 -3.47 -13.44
N ASP A 41 2.43 -3.66 -14.59
CA ASP A 41 1.13 -4.32 -14.68
C ASP A 41 1.14 -5.80 -14.26
N ASP A 42 2.30 -6.45 -14.32
CA ASP A 42 2.48 -7.86 -13.98
C ASP A 42 2.89 -8.12 -12.53
N VAL A 43 3.09 -7.07 -11.74
CA VAL A 43 3.51 -7.17 -10.34
C VAL A 43 2.29 -7.46 -9.45
N THR A 44 2.42 -8.48 -8.61
CA THR A 44 1.39 -8.87 -7.65
C THR A 44 1.70 -8.39 -6.23
N ALA A 45 0.71 -8.41 -5.36
CA ALA A 45 0.92 -8.12 -3.93
C ALA A 45 1.95 -9.10 -3.31
N ALA A 46 1.90 -10.38 -3.67
CA ALA A 46 2.85 -11.37 -3.19
C ALA A 46 4.29 -11.06 -3.62
N ASP A 47 4.47 -10.57 -4.86
CA ASP A 47 5.78 -10.15 -5.36
C ASP A 47 6.35 -8.99 -4.52
N ILE A 48 5.51 -8.04 -4.16
CA ILE A 48 5.89 -6.87 -3.35
C ILE A 48 6.31 -7.30 -1.94
N VAL A 49 5.54 -8.18 -1.30
CA VAL A 49 5.87 -8.71 0.03
C VAL A 49 7.21 -9.44 0.00
N ALA A 50 7.44 -10.27 -1.02
CA ALA A 50 8.70 -11.02 -1.16
C ALA A 50 9.90 -10.08 -1.38
N ASP A 51 9.75 -9.04 -2.19
CA ASP A 51 10.80 -8.07 -2.47
C ASP A 51 11.21 -7.30 -1.20
N PHE A 52 10.23 -6.78 -0.46
CA PHE A 52 10.49 -6.10 0.81
C PHE A 52 11.04 -7.07 1.87
N GLY A 53 10.57 -8.31 1.90
CA GLY A 53 11.11 -9.34 2.79
C GLY A 53 12.61 -9.54 2.58
N SER A 54 13.05 -9.61 1.33
CA SER A 54 14.47 -9.70 0.98
C SER A 54 15.25 -8.47 1.41
N LEU A 55 14.72 -7.28 1.13
CA LEU A 55 15.38 -6.02 1.48
C LEU A 55 15.52 -5.84 3.00
N PHE A 56 14.48 -6.12 3.76
CA PHE A 56 14.48 -5.96 5.22
C PHE A 56 15.29 -7.05 5.93
N SER A 57 15.47 -8.22 5.33
CA SER A 57 16.31 -9.30 5.89
C SER A 57 17.80 -9.08 5.67
N GLY A 58 18.18 -8.07 4.89
CA GLY A 58 19.55 -7.82 4.51
C GLY A 58 20.07 -8.77 3.44
N THR A 59 19.20 -9.53 2.80
CA THR A 59 19.53 -10.45 1.69
C THR A 59 18.85 -9.92 0.43
N PRO A 60 19.44 -8.90 -0.24
CA PRO A 60 18.82 -8.30 -1.41
C PRO A 60 18.66 -9.34 -2.53
N PRO A 61 17.59 -9.20 -3.37
CA PRO A 61 17.40 -10.08 -4.52
C PRO A 61 18.57 -9.95 -5.50
N ALA A 62 18.80 -11.00 -6.29
CA ALA A 62 19.74 -10.93 -7.40
C ALA A 62 19.20 -9.94 -8.44
N GLY A 63 19.99 -8.91 -8.76
CA GLY A 63 19.59 -7.87 -9.69
C GLY A 63 18.91 -6.69 -9.02
N GLU A 64 18.17 -5.92 -9.82
CA GLU A 64 17.49 -4.72 -9.34
C GLU A 64 16.29 -5.07 -8.47
N PRO A 65 16.14 -4.45 -7.27
CA PRO A 65 14.95 -4.62 -6.46
C PRO A 65 13.69 -4.20 -7.22
N LEU A 66 12.61 -4.94 -7.03
CA LEU A 66 11.32 -4.66 -7.68
C LEU A 66 10.82 -3.24 -7.39
N VAL A 67 11.01 -2.79 -6.16
CA VAL A 67 10.61 -1.44 -5.71
C VAL A 67 11.28 -0.32 -6.50
N ALA A 68 12.44 -0.57 -7.11
CA ALA A 68 13.12 0.42 -7.96
C ALA A 68 12.32 0.74 -9.24
N GLN A 69 11.37 -0.11 -9.61
CA GLN A 69 10.49 0.10 -10.76
C GLN A 69 9.17 0.80 -10.39
N PHE A 70 8.97 1.11 -9.11
CA PHE A 70 7.75 1.78 -8.65
C PHE A 70 7.88 3.29 -8.83
N THR A 71 6.77 3.94 -9.15
CA THR A 71 6.67 5.39 -9.18
C THR A 71 5.80 5.85 -8.01
N TYR A 72 6.37 6.61 -7.10
CA TYR A 72 5.62 7.19 -5.98
C TYR A 72 4.57 8.18 -6.51
N VAL A 73 3.34 8.04 -6.01
CA VAL A 73 2.21 8.87 -6.41
C VAL A 73 1.71 9.74 -5.27
N GLY A 74 1.60 9.18 -4.08
CA GLY A 74 1.06 9.94 -2.96
C GLY A 74 1.09 9.20 -1.63
N TYR A 75 0.69 9.92 -0.61
CA TYR A 75 0.74 9.48 0.79
C TYR A 75 -0.53 9.86 1.51
N VAL A 76 -1.07 8.93 2.27
CA VAL A 76 -2.12 9.18 3.24
C VAL A 76 -1.51 9.04 4.63
N ALA A 77 -1.61 10.09 5.43
CA ALA A 77 -0.98 10.18 6.73
C ALA A 77 -1.45 9.07 7.68
N LEU A 78 -0.61 8.75 8.63
CA LEU A 78 -0.89 7.78 9.69
C LEU A 78 -2.23 8.06 10.37
N GLN A 79 -3.08 7.04 10.44
CA GLN A 79 -4.38 7.07 11.09
C GLN A 79 -4.48 6.00 12.16
N SER A 80 -4.89 6.43 13.35
CA SER A 80 -5.33 5.51 14.39
C SER A 80 -6.70 4.92 14.03
N GLY A 81 -7.09 3.86 14.71
CA GLY A 81 -8.41 3.24 14.50
C GLY A 81 -9.57 4.21 14.69
N GLY A 82 -10.56 4.11 13.84
CA GLY A 82 -11.78 4.91 13.86
C GLY A 82 -11.70 6.26 13.16
N TYR A 83 -10.54 6.65 12.64
CA TYR A 83 -10.38 7.92 11.94
C TYR A 83 -10.59 7.80 10.44
N THR A 84 -11.11 8.86 9.84
CA THR A 84 -11.29 9.03 8.40
C THR A 84 -10.61 10.31 7.94
N THR A 85 -9.89 10.22 6.83
CA THR A 85 -9.31 11.40 6.15
C THR A 85 -9.77 11.44 4.70
N TRP A 86 -9.67 12.64 4.12
CA TRP A 86 -9.97 12.88 2.71
C TRP A 86 -8.70 13.32 2.01
N ASN A 87 -8.37 12.67 0.89
CA ASN A 87 -7.12 12.87 0.18
C ASN A 87 -7.40 13.00 -1.32
N ALA A 88 -6.84 14.02 -1.95
CA ALA A 88 -7.02 14.28 -3.38
C ALA A 88 -5.88 13.63 -4.18
N PHE A 89 -6.25 12.89 -5.21
CA PHE A 89 -5.32 12.31 -6.17
C PHE A 89 -5.78 12.59 -7.60
N ASN A 90 -4.85 12.56 -8.52
CA ASN A 90 -5.11 12.58 -9.95
C ASN A 90 -4.40 11.37 -10.57
N LEU A 91 -5.18 10.36 -10.96
CA LEU A 91 -4.64 9.06 -11.34
C LEU A 91 -4.77 8.81 -12.83
N ALA A 92 -3.64 8.48 -13.45
CA ALA A 92 -3.59 7.99 -14.82
C ALA A 92 -3.96 6.50 -14.89
N PRO A 93 -4.42 5.98 -16.05
CA PRO A 93 -4.65 4.55 -16.20
C PRO A 93 -3.41 3.73 -15.90
N GLY A 94 -3.56 2.61 -15.23
CA GLY A 94 -2.46 1.71 -14.91
C GLY A 94 -2.73 0.86 -13.68
N THR A 95 -1.69 0.16 -13.21
CA THR A 95 -1.73 -0.67 -12.03
C THR A 95 -1.02 0.05 -10.88
N TYR A 96 -1.61 -0.03 -9.71
CA TYR A 96 -1.16 0.67 -8.50
C TYR A 96 -1.09 -0.28 -7.32
N ALA A 97 -0.29 0.10 -6.32
CA ALA A 97 -0.26 -0.58 -5.03
C ALA A 97 -0.41 0.44 -3.89
N VAL A 98 -1.17 0.05 -2.88
CA VAL A 98 -1.22 0.71 -1.58
C VAL A 98 -0.48 -0.17 -0.57
N ILE A 99 0.45 0.44 0.17
CA ILE A 99 1.40 -0.27 1.03
C ILE A 99 1.47 0.42 2.40
N CYS A 100 1.51 -0.38 3.46
CA CYS A 100 1.72 0.11 4.83
C CYS A 100 3.10 -0.31 5.34
N PHE A 101 3.90 0.69 5.77
CA PHE A 101 5.23 0.46 6.34
C PHE A 101 5.27 0.69 7.86
N ILE A 102 4.13 0.86 8.50
CA ILE A 102 4.08 1.06 9.95
C ILE A 102 4.58 -0.19 10.66
N ILE A 103 5.49 0.00 11.60
CA ILE A 103 6.04 -1.08 12.41
C ILE A 103 5.00 -1.55 13.41
N ASP A 104 4.73 -2.85 13.40
CA ASP A 104 3.90 -3.49 14.41
C ASP A 104 4.73 -3.67 15.70
N PRO A 105 4.36 -3.04 16.80
CA PRO A 105 5.12 -3.18 18.04
C PRO A 105 5.13 -4.60 18.60
N ALA A 106 4.16 -5.45 18.24
CA ALA A 106 4.12 -6.82 18.70
C ALA A 106 5.16 -7.71 18.01
N THR A 107 5.50 -7.42 16.74
CA THR A 107 6.43 -8.22 15.94
C THR A 107 7.75 -7.52 15.64
N GLY A 108 7.78 -6.19 15.73
CA GLY A 108 8.93 -5.38 15.33
C GLY A 108 9.10 -5.27 13.81
N GLU A 109 8.12 -5.73 13.04
CA GLU A 109 8.16 -5.73 11.59
C GLU A 109 7.16 -4.73 10.99
N PRO A 110 7.47 -4.12 9.84
CA PRO A 110 6.48 -3.29 9.14
C PRO A 110 5.32 -4.15 8.62
N HIS A 111 4.13 -3.58 8.62
CA HIS A 111 2.90 -4.28 8.23
C HIS A 111 2.96 -4.89 6.82
N VAL A 112 3.73 -4.31 5.90
CA VAL A 112 3.92 -4.87 4.56
C VAL A 112 4.47 -6.30 4.61
N LEU A 113 5.34 -6.63 5.56
CA LEU A 113 5.87 -7.99 5.73
C LEU A 113 4.81 -8.96 6.25
N ASN A 114 3.75 -8.46 6.84
CA ASN A 114 2.60 -9.23 7.29
C ASN A 114 1.47 -9.22 6.25
N GLY A 115 1.77 -8.81 5.01
CA GLY A 115 0.84 -8.86 3.89
C GLY A 115 0.02 -7.60 3.67
N MET A 116 0.31 -6.48 4.36
CA MET A 116 -0.48 -5.25 4.18
C MET A 116 -0.06 -4.49 2.92
N VAL A 117 -0.42 -5.04 1.80
CA VAL A 117 -0.29 -4.48 0.47
C VAL A 117 -1.45 -4.95 -0.40
N THR A 118 -2.01 -4.07 -1.20
CA THR A 118 -3.09 -4.40 -2.13
C THR A 118 -2.79 -3.74 -3.46
N THR A 119 -2.96 -4.48 -4.55
CA THR A 119 -2.86 -3.95 -5.92
C THR A 119 -4.26 -3.70 -6.47
N PHE A 120 -4.37 -2.68 -7.30
CA PHE A 120 -5.63 -2.35 -7.97
C PHE A 120 -5.36 -1.70 -9.33
N THR A 121 -6.38 -1.66 -10.17
CA THR A 121 -6.31 -1.08 -11.51
C THR A 121 -7.07 0.24 -11.55
N VAL A 122 -6.48 1.22 -12.24
CA VAL A 122 -7.12 2.49 -12.60
C VAL A 122 -7.43 2.45 -14.09
N ALA A 123 -8.70 2.62 -14.42
CA ALA A 123 -9.15 2.55 -15.81
C ALA A 123 -10.30 3.54 -16.12
#